data_49f6049a6d2d640542cbf226efcbe1b0
#
_entry.id   49f6049a6d2d640542cbf226efcbe1b0
#
_cell.length_a   1.000
_cell.length_b   1.000
_cell.length_c   1.000
_cell.angle_alpha   90.00
_cell.angle_beta   90.00
_cell.angle_gamma   90.00
#
_symmetry.space_group_name_H-M   'P 1'
#
loop_
_entity.id
_entity.type
_entity.pdbx_description
1 polymer ?
#
loop_
_entity_poly.entity_id
_entity_poly.type
_entity_poly.pdbx_seq_one_letter_code
_entity_poly.pdbx_strand_id
1 'polypeptide(L)'
;MQTGALIVAAGKSSRMGDFKPMLQLGSISIAQRVINNFRQAGISKVVVVTGYKADVLERHLASNNVIFLRNENYATTHMFDSVRIGLEYLKDKVDTVLFTPVDVPLFTARTVTQMLSLEYPLVTPVCDGSPGHPLLIRSTLIDSILSDDGRSGLEGAVENCGTPMYFLNVDDPGIIHDADTPED
;
A
#
# COMPACT_ATOMS: atom_id res chain seq x y z
N MET A 1 17.53 10.31 2.16
CA MET A 1 16.81 9.28 1.37
C MET A 1 15.33 9.62 1.32
N GLN A 2 14.75 9.67 0.13
CA GLN A 2 13.33 10.02 -0.01
C GLN A 2 12.45 8.78 -0.08
N THR A 3 11.37 8.77 0.68
CA THR A 3 10.43 7.67 0.75
C THR A 3 9.06 8.10 0.26
N GLY A 4 8.42 7.23 -0.51
CA GLY A 4 7.04 7.41 -0.93
C GLY A 4 6.17 6.29 -0.42
N ALA A 5 4.92 6.60 -0.11
CA ALA A 5 3.92 5.61 0.23
C ALA A 5 3.00 5.39 -0.97
N LEU A 6 2.67 4.14 -1.23
CA LEU A 6 1.75 3.73 -2.29
C LEU A 6 0.58 2.99 -1.67
N ILE A 7 -0.60 3.57 -1.81
CA ILE A 7 -1.84 2.99 -1.30
C ILE A 7 -2.72 2.63 -2.50
N VAL A 8 -3.14 1.38 -2.59
CA VAL A 8 -4.03 0.93 -3.68
C VAL A 8 -5.45 0.83 -3.16
N ALA A 9 -6.34 1.58 -3.78
CA ALA A 9 -7.76 1.69 -3.42
C ALA A 9 -8.65 1.61 -4.67
N ALA A 10 -8.25 0.83 -5.66
CA ALA A 10 -8.91 0.80 -6.97
C ALA A 10 -10.02 -0.26 -7.08
N GLY A 11 -10.05 -1.25 -6.19
CA GLY A 11 -10.95 -2.38 -6.29
C GLY A 11 -12.37 -2.10 -5.82
N LYS A 12 -13.29 -2.97 -6.19
CA LYS A 12 -14.67 -2.95 -5.69
C LYS A 12 -14.73 -3.62 -4.32
N SER A 13 -15.48 -3.01 -3.39
CA SER A 13 -15.64 -3.52 -2.02
C SER A 13 -16.85 -4.45 -1.92
N SER A 14 -16.86 -5.52 -2.73
CA SER A 14 -18.05 -6.35 -2.93
C SER A 14 -18.54 -7.07 -1.67
N ARG A 15 -17.63 -7.39 -0.73
CA ARG A 15 -18.00 -8.09 0.52
C ARG A 15 -18.72 -7.18 1.52
N MET A 16 -18.41 -5.89 1.48
CA MET A 16 -18.94 -4.93 2.45
C MET A 16 -20.30 -4.35 2.03
N GLY A 17 -20.64 -4.41 0.73
CA GLY A 17 -21.79 -3.71 0.21
C GLY A 17 -21.66 -2.21 0.12
N ASP A 18 -20.72 -1.62 0.87
CA ASP A 18 -20.38 -0.21 0.85
C ASP A 18 -18.98 0.00 0.31
N PHE A 19 -18.66 1.26 -0.04
CA PHE A 19 -17.33 1.59 -0.54
C PHE A 19 -16.32 1.65 0.62
N LYS A 20 -15.57 0.57 0.79
CA LYS A 20 -14.68 0.32 1.93
C LYS A 20 -13.74 1.48 2.28
N PRO A 21 -13.04 2.13 1.31
CA PRO A 21 -12.08 3.18 1.67
C PRO A 21 -12.69 4.36 2.41
N MET A 22 -14.00 4.59 2.27
CA MET A 22 -14.69 5.71 2.90
C MET A 22 -15.43 5.32 4.19
N LEU A 23 -15.42 4.04 4.56
CA LEU A 23 -16.04 3.62 5.82
C LEU A 23 -15.31 4.23 7.01
N GLN A 24 -16.07 4.59 8.02
CA GLN A 24 -15.53 5.23 9.22
C GLN A 24 -14.81 4.22 10.11
N LEU A 25 -13.65 4.63 10.60
CA LEU A 25 -12.84 3.91 11.58
C LEU A 25 -12.57 4.91 12.70
N GLY A 26 -13.48 4.99 13.66
CA GLY A 26 -13.48 6.08 14.63
C GLY A 26 -13.97 7.38 13.99
N SER A 27 -13.17 8.43 14.09
CA SER A 27 -13.53 9.77 13.59
C SER A 27 -13.11 10.04 12.14
N ILE A 28 -12.36 9.12 11.52
CA ILE A 28 -11.85 9.28 10.16
C ILE A 28 -12.17 8.03 9.34
N SER A 29 -12.03 8.12 8.03
CA SER A 29 -12.24 6.98 7.14
C SER A 29 -11.05 6.03 7.16
N ILE A 30 -11.26 4.80 6.67
CA ILE A 30 -10.20 3.81 6.50
C ILE A 30 -9.06 4.39 5.67
N ALA A 31 -9.37 5.03 4.53
CA ALA A 31 -8.34 5.62 3.68
C ALA A 31 -7.55 6.71 4.39
N GLN A 32 -8.22 7.57 5.14
CA GLN A 32 -7.54 8.62 5.92
C GLN A 32 -6.66 8.03 7.00
N ARG A 33 -7.07 6.92 7.61
CA ARG A 33 -6.26 6.25 8.63
C ARG A 33 -4.96 5.74 8.05
N VAL A 34 -4.99 5.11 6.88
CA VAL A 34 -3.78 4.61 6.22
C VAL A 34 -2.84 5.77 5.89
N ILE A 35 -3.37 6.86 5.34
CA ILE A 35 -2.59 8.05 5.03
C ILE A 35 -1.92 8.59 6.29
N ASN A 36 -2.68 8.72 7.37
CA ASN A 36 -2.16 9.26 8.63
C ASN A 36 -1.05 8.39 9.23
N ASN A 37 -1.17 7.07 9.12
CA ASN A 37 -0.13 6.17 9.61
C ASN A 37 1.22 6.44 8.92
N PHE A 38 1.20 6.64 7.61
CA PHE A 38 2.41 7.00 6.87
C PHE A 38 2.92 8.39 7.25
N ARG A 39 2.01 9.37 7.38
CA ARG A 39 2.38 10.73 7.76
C ARG A 39 3.03 10.78 9.14
N GLN A 40 2.52 10.02 10.09
CA GLN A 40 3.11 9.95 11.43
C GLN A 40 4.51 9.34 11.42
N ALA A 41 4.83 8.53 10.42
CA ALA A 41 6.18 7.98 10.24
C ALA A 41 7.11 8.93 9.47
N GLY A 42 6.64 10.14 9.14
CA GLY A 42 7.45 11.16 8.47
C GLY A 42 7.41 11.09 6.94
N ILE A 43 6.52 10.30 6.36
CA ILE A 43 6.41 10.19 4.90
C ILE A 43 5.46 11.25 4.38
N SER A 44 5.99 12.18 3.57
CA SER A 44 5.21 13.28 3.00
C SER A 44 4.65 12.97 1.62
N LYS A 45 5.35 12.16 0.82
CA LYS A 45 4.90 11.80 -0.53
C LYS A 45 4.01 10.55 -0.45
N VAL A 46 2.71 10.75 -0.60
CA VAL A 46 1.71 9.68 -0.53
C VAL A 46 0.94 9.64 -1.84
N VAL A 47 0.93 8.48 -2.49
CA VAL A 47 0.23 8.22 -3.74
C VAL A 47 -0.92 7.26 -3.46
N VAL A 48 -2.10 7.59 -3.94
CA VAL A 48 -3.29 6.75 -3.85
C VAL A 48 -3.73 6.38 -5.26
N VAL A 49 -3.76 5.09 -5.57
CA VAL A 49 -4.28 4.61 -6.86
C VAL A 49 -5.76 4.33 -6.69
N THR A 50 -6.58 5.04 -7.45
CA THR A 50 -8.04 4.95 -7.42
C THR A 50 -8.57 4.22 -8.65
N GLY A 51 -9.83 3.81 -8.61
CA GLY A 51 -10.47 3.14 -9.73
C GLY A 51 -11.96 3.15 -9.53
N TYR A 52 -12.52 2.11 -8.94
CA TYR A 52 -13.94 2.08 -8.62
C TYR A 52 -14.28 3.27 -7.71
N LYS A 53 -15.26 4.06 -8.11
CA LYS A 53 -15.68 5.29 -7.41
C LYS A 53 -14.54 6.29 -7.19
N ALA A 54 -13.64 6.40 -8.17
CA ALA A 54 -12.50 7.30 -8.07
C ALA A 54 -12.90 8.73 -7.75
N ASP A 55 -13.94 9.25 -8.42
CA ASP A 55 -14.41 10.63 -8.20
C ASP A 55 -14.80 10.87 -6.74
N VAL A 56 -15.49 9.91 -6.15
CA VAL A 56 -15.98 10.01 -4.77
C VAL A 56 -14.80 10.00 -3.80
N LEU A 57 -13.88 9.06 -3.97
CA LEU A 57 -12.73 8.93 -3.07
C LEU A 57 -11.79 10.13 -3.19
N GLU A 58 -11.52 10.60 -4.41
CA GLU A 58 -10.65 11.76 -4.62
C GLU A 58 -11.21 13.02 -3.97
N ARG A 59 -12.53 13.23 -4.06
CA ARG A 59 -13.17 14.35 -3.37
C ARG A 59 -13.07 14.21 -1.86
N HIS A 60 -13.28 13.00 -1.35
CA HIS A 60 -13.18 12.74 0.08
C HIS A 60 -11.77 13.03 0.63
N LEU A 61 -10.74 12.71 -0.16
CA LEU A 61 -9.34 12.87 0.24
C LEU A 61 -8.71 14.17 -0.26
N ALA A 62 -9.47 15.08 -0.86
CA ALA A 62 -8.92 16.28 -1.51
C ALA A 62 -8.07 17.14 -0.57
N SER A 63 -8.40 17.19 0.73
CA SER A 63 -7.65 17.98 1.70
C SER A 63 -6.49 17.21 2.37
N ASN A 64 -6.29 15.95 2.01
CA ASN A 64 -5.25 15.12 2.63
C ASN A 64 -3.88 15.25 1.95
N ASN A 65 -3.78 16.10 0.94
CA ASN A 65 -2.51 16.41 0.25
C ASN A 65 -1.81 15.16 -0.30
N VAL A 66 -2.57 14.34 -1.02
CA VAL A 66 -2.06 13.13 -1.65
C VAL A 66 -2.08 13.26 -3.17
N ILE A 67 -1.29 12.43 -3.84
CA ILE A 67 -1.26 12.35 -5.30
C ILE A 67 -2.20 11.23 -5.73
N PHE A 68 -3.13 11.52 -6.64
CA PHE A 68 -4.06 10.53 -7.15
C PHE A 68 -3.63 10.05 -8.53
N LEU A 69 -3.61 8.72 -8.71
CA LEU A 69 -3.44 8.08 -10.01
C LEU A 69 -4.64 7.17 -10.22
N ARG A 70 -5.18 7.15 -11.44
CA ARG A 70 -6.35 6.32 -11.72
C ARG A 70 -5.98 5.07 -12.48
N ASN A 71 -6.54 3.93 -12.05
CA ASN A 71 -6.61 2.75 -12.88
C ASN A 71 -7.93 2.78 -13.64
N GLU A 72 -7.89 3.28 -14.86
CA GLU A 72 -9.09 3.40 -15.72
C GLU A 72 -9.69 2.03 -16.05
N ASN A 73 -8.90 0.98 -15.98
CA ASN A 73 -9.31 -0.39 -16.31
C ASN A 73 -9.56 -1.23 -15.06
N TYR A 74 -9.94 -0.62 -13.94
CA TYR A 74 -10.09 -1.33 -12.67
C TYR A 74 -11.06 -2.52 -12.75
N ALA A 75 -12.06 -2.45 -13.62
CA ALA A 75 -13.09 -3.49 -13.72
C ALA A 75 -12.58 -4.79 -14.34
N THR A 76 -11.48 -4.72 -15.11
CA THR A 76 -10.94 -5.86 -15.86
C THR A 76 -9.52 -6.22 -15.48
N THR A 77 -8.95 -5.53 -14.49
CA THR A 77 -7.57 -5.75 -14.02
C THR A 77 -7.55 -6.20 -12.57
N HIS A 78 -6.37 -6.55 -12.10
CA HIS A 78 -6.15 -7.04 -10.74
C HIS A 78 -5.36 -6.02 -9.93
N MET A 79 -5.17 -6.29 -8.63
CA MET A 79 -4.44 -5.38 -7.75
C MET A 79 -3.03 -5.06 -8.27
N PHE A 80 -2.31 -6.03 -8.81
CA PHE A 80 -0.96 -5.80 -9.30
C PHE A 80 -0.92 -4.76 -10.42
N ASP A 81 -1.94 -4.69 -11.25
CA ASP A 81 -2.01 -3.68 -12.31
C ASP A 81 -2.08 -2.27 -11.72
N SER A 82 -2.80 -2.10 -10.62
CA SER A 82 -2.85 -0.83 -9.89
C SER A 82 -1.53 -0.53 -9.19
N VAL A 83 -0.87 -1.55 -8.62
CA VAL A 83 0.46 -1.41 -8.03
C VAL A 83 1.46 -0.93 -9.07
N ARG A 84 1.41 -1.49 -10.29
CA ARG A 84 2.28 -1.07 -11.39
C ARG A 84 2.14 0.41 -11.71
N ILE A 85 0.91 0.93 -11.73
CA ILE A 85 0.66 2.35 -12.00
C ILE A 85 1.40 3.21 -10.96
N GLY A 86 1.28 2.84 -9.70
CA GLY A 86 1.94 3.58 -8.61
C GLY A 86 3.46 3.46 -8.65
N LEU A 87 3.98 2.26 -8.87
CA LEU A 87 5.43 2.04 -8.94
C LEU A 87 6.06 2.76 -10.13
N GLU A 88 5.41 2.74 -11.29
CA GLU A 88 5.87 3.46 -12.47
C GLU A 88 6.01 4.96 -12.20
N TYR A 89 5.04 5.53 -11.50
CA TYR A 89 5.07 6.93 -11.13
C TYR A 89 6.20 7.23 -10.14
N LEU A 90 6.42 6.36 -9.16
CA LEU A 90 7.34 6.64 -8.03
C LEU A 90 8.80 6.29 -8.33
N LYS A 91 9.07 5.42 -9.30
CA LYS A 91 10.41 4.82 -9.47
C LYS A 91 11.55 5.84 -9.63
N ASP A 92 11.29 6.98 -10.25
CA ASP A 92 12.31 8.02 -10.46
C ASP A 92 12.17 9.19 -9.49
N LYS A 93 11.25 9.11 -8.54
CA LYS A 93 10.95 10.20 -7.61
C LYS A 93 11.36 9.91 -6.18
N VAL A 94 11.52 8.63 -5.83
CA VAL A 94 11.87 8.23 -4.46
C VAL A 94 12.90 7.12 -4.48
N ASP A 95 13.56 6.92 -3.34
CA ASP A 95 14.54 5.83 -3.16
C ASP A 95 13.88 4.57 -2.60
N THR A 96 12.77 4.74 -1.89
CA THR A 96 12.07 3.65 -1.21
C THR A 96 10.57 3.84 -1.35
N VAL A 97 9.85 2.76 -1.62
CA VAL A 97 8.40 2.74 -1.66
C VAL A 97 7.90 1.84 -0.53
N LEU A 98 6.89 2.32 0.19
CA LEU A 98 6.12 1.51 1.15
C LEU A 98 4.73 1.31 0.56
N PHE A 99 4.41 0.08 0.25
CA PHE A 99 3.14 -0.29 -0.37
C PHE A 99 2.19 -0.94 0.62
N THR A 100 0.91 -0.54 0.59
CA THR A 100 -0.17 -1.26 1.27
C THR A 100 -1.45 -1.16 0.47
N PRO A 101 -2.29 -2.22 0.46
CA PRO A 101 -3.68 -2.04 0.05
C PRO A 101 -4.39 -1.20 1.11
N VAL A 102 -5.47 -0.53 0.70
CA VAL A 102 -6.20 0.38 1.60
C VAL A 102 -6.89 -0.34 2.75
N ASP A 103 -7.18 -1.63 2.59
CA ASP A 103 -7.94 -2.41 3.59
C ASP A 103 -7.09 -2.97 4.73
N VAL A 104 -5.84 -2.54 4.86
CA VAL A 104 -4.98 -2.86 6.02
C VAL A 104 -4.66 -1.56 6.75
N PRO A 105 -5.61 -1.02 7.55
CA PRO A 105 -5.47 0.33 8.09
C PRO A 105 -4.82 0.44 9.46
N LEU A 106 -4.48 -0.67 10.12
CA LEU A 106 -4.10 -0.64 11.53
C LEU A 106 -2.62 -0.86 11.82
N PHE A 107 -1.76 -0.91 10.78
CA PHE A 107 -0.31 -0.92 11.03
C PHE A 107 0.09 0.41 11.67
N THR A 108 1.18 0.41 12.45
CA THR A 108 1.58 1.60 13.19
C THR A 108 2.73 2.33 12.51
N ALA A 109 2.86 3.62 12.84
CA ALA A 109 4.01 4.42 12.42
C ALA A 109 5.33 3.84 12.94
N ARG A 110 5.31 3.23 14.12
CA ARG A 110 6.50 2.59 14.70
C ARG A 110 7.02 1.47 13.80
N THR A 111 6.12 0.61 13.29
CA THR A 111 6.50 -0.45 12.36
C THR A 111 7.16 0.12 11.12
N VAL A 112 6.57 1.16 10.54
CA VAL A 112 7.13 1.83 9.35
C VAL A 112 8.51 2.39 9.65
N THR A 113 8.68 3.06 10.77
CA THR A 113 9.97 3.62 11.18
C THR A 113 11.03 2.52 11.35
N GLN A 114 10.66 1.40 11.96
CA GLN A 114 11.57 0.26 12.11
C GLN A 114 12.00 -0.29 10.75
N MET A 115 11.06 -0.43 9.82
CA MET A 115 11.37 -0.90 8.46
C MET A 115 12.34 0.04 7.74
N LEU A 116 12.11 1.35 7.85
CA LEU A 116 12.95 2.35 7.20
C LEU A 116 14.35 2.45 7.77
N SER A 117 14.55 1.99 9.01
CA SER A 117 15.88 1.98 9.63
C SER A 117 16.80 0.89 9.09
N LEU A 118 16.24 -0.07 8.35
CA LEU A 118 17.00 -1.19 7.79
C LEU A 118 17.53 -0.84 6.40
N GLU A 119 18.62 -1.49 6.01
CA GLU A 119 19.26 -1.26 4.71
C GLU A 119 18.93 -2.33 3.67
N TYR A 120 17.97 -3.21 3.99
CA TYR A 120 17.57 -4.26 3.05
C TYR A 120 16.70 -3.71 1.92
N PRO A 121 16.86 -4.22 0.69
CA PRO A 121 16.08 -3.72 -0.45
C PRO A 121 14.63 -4.17 -0.48
N LEU A 122 14.30 -5.28 0.20
CA LEU A 122 12.94 -5.79 0.35
C LEU A 122 12.69 -6.14 1.81
N VAL A 123 11.65 -5.57 2.40
CA VAL A 123 11.29 -5.85 3.80
C VAL A 123 9.79 -6.06 3.93
N THR A 124 9.43 -7.15 4.59
CA THR A 124 8.03 -7.43 4.99
C THR A 124 7.98 -7.53 6.51
N PRO A 125 7.05 -6.85 7.17
CA PRO A 125 6.86 -7.03 8.60
C PRO A 125 6.15 -8.36 8.86
N VAL A 126 6.50 -9.00 9.98
CA VAL A 126 5.94 -10.29 10.39
C VAL A 126 5.51 -10.18 11.85
N CYS A 127 4.29 -10.58 12.15
CA CYS A 127 3.77 -10.63 13.51
C CYS A 127 3.22 -12.04 13.77
N ASP A 128 3.71 -12.67 14.84
CA ASP A 128 3.30 -14.04 15.20
C ASP A 128 3.41 -15.03 14.04
N GLY A 129 4.48 -14.92 13.26
CA GLY A 129 4.74 -15.81 12.14
C GLY A 129 4.01 -15.48 10.84
N SER A 130 3.16 -14.46 10.83
CA SER A 130 2.37 -14.08 9.66
C SER A 130 2.91 -12.79 9.03
N PRO A 131 3.26 -12.81 7.73
CA PRO A 131 3.68 -11.59 7.04
C PRO A 131 2.50 -10.65 6.78
N GLY A 132 2.77 -9.36 6.76
CA GLY A 132 1.73 -8.36 6.58
C GLY A 132 2.20 -7.16 5.76
N HIS A 133 1.55 -6.04 5.99
CA HIS A 133 1.81 -4.78 5.28
C HIS A 133 2.22 -3.70 6.28
N PRO A 134 2.89 -2.64 5.79
CA PRO A 134 3.26 -2.36 4.40
C PRO A 134 4.48 -3.18 3.94
N LEU A 135 4.65 -3.28 2.63
CA LEU A 135 5.81 -3.89 2.00
C LEU A 135 6.79 -2.79 1.60
N LEU A 136 8.06 -2.92 1.98
CA LEU A 136 9.10 -1.97 1.60
C LEU A 136 9.84 -2.47 0.37
N ILE A 137 9.95 -1.61 -0.65
CA ILE A 137 10.63 -1.90 -1.91
C ILE A 137 11.59 -0.75 -2.22
N ARG A 138 12.88 -1.03 -2.35
CA ARG A 138 13.84 -0.02 -2.83
C ARG A 138 13.64 0.21 -4.33
N SER A 139 13.84 1.46 -4.75
CA SER A 139 13.58 1.85 -6.14
C SER A 139 14.42 1.06 -7.15
N THR A 140 15.59 0.56 -6.75
CA THR A 140 16.45 -0.26 -7.61
C THR A 140 15.79 -1.56 -8.07
N LEU A 141 14.76 -2.03 -7.39
CA LEU A 141 14.04 -3.26 -7.73
C LEU A 141 12.79 -3.02 -8.58
N ILE A 142 12.36 -1.77 -8.72
CA ILE A 142 11.07 -1.48 -9.33
C ILE A 142 11.01 -1.92 -10.79
N ASP A 143 12.05 -1.65 -11.58
CA ASP A 143 12.04 -2.04 -12.99
C ASP A 143 11.90 -3.55 -13.15
N SER A 144 12.57 -4.34 -12.31
CA SER A 144 12.46 -5.79 -12.34
C SER A 144 11.04 -6.24 -12.01
N ILE A 145 10.42 -5.63 -11.01
CA ILE A 145 9.04 -5.95 -10.62
C ILE A 145 8.07 -5.57 -11.75
N LEU A 146 8.26 -4.40 -12.36
CA LEU A 146 7.42 -3.94 -13.47
C LEU A 146 7.51 -4.84 -14.70
N SER A 147 8.65 -5.52 -14.90
CA SER A 147 8.87 -6.39 -16.06
C SER A 147 8.22 -7.77 -15.91
N ASP A 148 7.71 -8.11 -14.72
CA ASP A 148 7.05 -9.39 -14.49
C ASP A 148 5.74 -9.48 -15.29
N ASP A 149 5.34 -10.70 -15.67
CA ASP A 149 4.12 -10.89 -16.45
C ASP A 149 2.83 -10.73 -15.63
N GLY A 150 2.95 -10.69 -14.30
CA GLY A 150 1.84 -10.45 -13.39
C GLY A 150 0.91 -11.64 -13.16
N ARG A 151 1.25 -12.82 -13.67
CA ARG A 151 0.40 -14.02 -13.53
C ARG A 151 0.18 -14.42 -12.08
N SER A 152 1.19 -14.22 -11.25
CA SER A 152 1.15 -14.54 -9.82
C SER A 152 1.02 -13.30 -8.94
N GLY A 153 0.57 -12.19 -9.52
CA GLY A 153 0.37 -10.93 -8.80
C GLY A 153 1.66 -10.29 -8.31
N LEU A 154 1.54 -9.38 -7.36
CA LEU A 154 2.70 -8.70 -6.78
C LEU A 154 3.63 -9.68 -6.07
N GLU A 155 3.08 -10.65 -5.34
CA GLU A 155 3.88 -11.64 -4.63
C GLU A 155 4.80 -12.39 -5.60
N GLY A 156 4.26 -12.85 -6.73
CA GLY A 156 5.05 -13.51 -7.75
C GLY A 156 6.10 -12.61 -8.37
N ALA A 157 5.75 -11.36 -8.66
CA ALA A 157 6.70 -10.38 -9.22
C ALA A 157 7.85 -10.10 -8.26
N VAL A 158 7.57 -10.00 -6.97
CA VAL A 158 8.59 -9.80 -5.94
C VAL A 158 9.49 -11.04 -5.82
N GLU A 159 8.93 -12.23 -5.84
CA GLU A 159 9.72 -13.47 -5.83
C GLU A 159 10.62 -13.55 -7.05
N ASN A 160 10.10 -13.18 -8.22
CA ASN A 160 10.84 -13.28 -9.49
C ASN A 160 11.90 -12.20 -9.66
N CYS A 161 11.94 -11.17 -8.83
CA CYS A 161 12.93 -10.11 -8.95
C CYS A 161 14.32 -10.54 -8.52
N GLY A 162 14.46 -11.70 -7.90
CA GLY A 162 15.76 -12.30 -7.57
C GLY A 162 16.40 -11.78 -6.29
N THR A 163 15.75 -10.88 -5.58
CA THR A 163 16.26 -10.33 -4.32
C THR A 163 15.57 -11.01 -3.14
N PRO A 164 16.31 -11.48 -2.14
CA PRO A 164 15.70 -12.12 -0.97
C PRO A 164 14.84 -11.13 -0.17
N MET A 165 13.71 -11.60 0.35
CA MET A 165 12.88 -10.85 1.27
C MET A 165 13.47 -10.89 2.67
N TYR A 166 13.61 -9.72 3.29
CA TYR A 166 13.94 -9.66 4.72
C TYR A 166 12.64 -9.60 5.52
N PHE A 167 12.48 -10.51 6.46
CA PHE A 167 11.29 -10.60 7.32
C PHE A 167 11.62 -9.94 8.66
N LEU A 168 10.99 -8.81 8.94
CA LEU A 168 11.18 -8.06 10.18
C LEU A 168 10.10 -8.44 11.18
N ASN A 169 10.48 -9.10 12.28
CA ASN A 169 9.52 -9.39 13.35
C ASN A 169 9.16 -8.11 14.09
N VAL A 170 7.86 -7.84 14.18
CA VAL A 170 7.33 -6.67 14.86
C VAL A 170 6.23 -7.09 15.83
N ASP A 171 6.01 -6.28 16.86
CA ASP A 171 4.92 -6.46 17.81
C ASP A 171 3.77 -5.52 17.38
N ASP A 172 3.16 -5.84 16.24
CA ASP A 172 2.13 -5.00 15.63
C ASP A 172 1.13 -5.88 14.89
N PRO A 173 0.10 -6.36 15.57
CA PRO A 173 -0.91 -7.22 14.91
C PRO A 173 -1.69 -6.51 13.82
N GLY A 174 -1.66 -5.18 13.77
CA GLY A 174 -2.34 -4.41 12.72
C GLY A 174 -1.79 -4.64 11.33
N ILE A 175 -0.58 -5.17 11.20
CA ILE A 175 0.02 -5.42 9.87
C ILE A 175 -0.72 -6.49 9.07
N ILE A 176 -1.48 -7.36 9.73
CA ILE A 176 -2.21 -8.46 9.09
C ILE A 176 -3.73 -8.32 9.23
N HIS A 177 -4.20 -7.22 9.82
CA HIS A 177 -5.63 -7.04 10.09
C HIS A 177 -6.31 -6.39 8.89
N ASP A 178 -7.06 -7.18 8.15
CA ASP A 178 -7.86 -6.71 7.01
C ASP A 178 -9.22 -6.19 7.50
N ALA A 179 -9.64 -5.05 6.97
CA ALA A 179 -10.99 -4.53 7.20
C ALA A 179 -11.94 -5.12 6.16
N ASP A 180 -12.22 -6.43 6.25
CA ASP A 180 -13.00 -7.17 5.25
C ASP A 180 -14.51 -7.11 5.48
N THR A 181 -14.94 -6.94 6.72
CA THR A 181 -16.36 -6.86 7.08
C THR A 181 -16.62 -5.65 7.97
N PRO A 182 -17.88 -5.19 8.07
CA PRO A 182 -18.19 -4.05 8.94
C PRO A 182 -17.82 -4.26 10.41
N GLU A 183 -17.71 -5.50 10.86
CA GLU A 183 -17.33 -5.85 12.21
C GLU A 183 -15.82 -5.75 12.46
N ASP A 184 -15.03 -5.75 11.40
CA ASP A 184 -13.58 -5.61 11.48
C ASP A 184 -13.19 -4.17 11.76
#